data_64505fc5c72e7149de0c9832ed49850f
#
_entry.id   64505fc5c72e7149de0c9832ed49850f
#
_cell.length_a   1.000
_cell.length_b   1.000
_cell.length_c   1.000
_cell.angle_alpha   90.00
_cell.angle_beta   90.00
_cell.angle_gamma   90.00
#
_symmetry.space_group_name_H-M   'P 1'
#
loop_
_entity.id
_entity.type
_entity.pdbx_description
1 polymer ?
#
loop_
_entity_poly.entity_id
_entity_poly.type
_entity_poly.pdbx_seq_one_letter_code
_entity_poly.pdbx_strand_id
1 'polypeptide(L)'
;VIVGAGPAGIFTALEMIKKGSRQKIVMVEKGQSVENRHCPKDKTKKCVNCKPYCHITTGFSGAGAFSDGKLSLSPEVGGDLPQLIGEDTVQSLIEYTDSIYLEFGADTRVEGVSEKEAVKEIRKRAIQTGLKLVDCPIRHLGTEKAQEIYYAIEQYLLNNGVEIRFGCACSDLILKNDTCIGVHVAEGQ
;
A
#
# COMPACT_ATOMS: atom_id res chain seq x y z
N VAL A 1 3.15 10.88 15.51
CA VAL A 1 3.16 9.41 15.47
C VAL A 1 2.26 8.96 14.35
N ILE A 2 2.71 7.97 13.57
CA ILE A 2 1.93 7.29 12.53
C ILE A 2 1.60 5.89 13.04
N VAL A 3 0.33 5.51 13.07
CA VAL A 3 -0.12 4.19 13.51
C VAL A 3 -0.38 3.31 12.30
N GLY A 4 0.44 2.26 12.18
CA GLY A 4 0.41 1.30 11.07
C GLY A 4 1.35 1.67 9.92
N ALA A 5 2.16 0.70 9.48
CA ALA A 5 3.04 0.81 8.33
C ALA A 5 2.42 0.19 7.06
N GLY A 6 1.11 0.29 6.90
CA GLY A 6 0.42 0.03 5.65
C GLY A 6 0.59 1.18 4.65
N PRO A 7 0.02 1.09 3.43
CA PRO A 7 0.20 2.11 2.40
C PRO A 7 -0.09 3.54 2.89
N ALA A 8 -1.18 3.76 3.61
CA ALA A 8 -1.54 5.09 4.13
C ALA A 8 -0.45 5.67 5.06
N GLY A 9 0.08 4.87 6.00
CA GLY A 9 1.15 5.31 6.89
C GLY A 9 2.46 5.57 6.15
N ILE A 10 2.82 4.69 5.23
CA ILE A 10 4.02 4.83 4.38
C ILE A 10 3.95 6.12 3.57
N PHE A 11 2.86 6.36 2.84
CA PHE A 11 2.70 7.57 2.03
C PHE A 11 2.64 8.84 2.89
N THR A 12 2.06 8.78 4.10
CA THR A 12 2.12 9.89 5.05
C THR A 12 3.56 10.24 5.40
N ALA A 13 4.39 9.25 5.74
CA ALA A 13 5.79 9.48 6.08
C ALA A 13 6.59 10.01 4.87
N LEU A 14 6.38 9.42 3.68
CA LEU A 14 7.01 9.87 2.42
C LEU A 14 6.67 11.34 2.13
N GLU A 15 5.39 11.72 2.25
CA GLU A 15 4.95 13.09 2.02
C GLU A 15 5.57 14.07 3.01
N MET A 16 5.63 13.71 4.29
CA MET A 16 6.29 14.55 5.29
C MET A 16 7.76 14.80 4.95
N ILE A 17 8.48 13.77 4.52
CA ILE A 17 9.88 13.89 4.09
C ILE A 17 9.98 14.75 2.83
N LYS A 18 9.23 14.43 1.79
CA LYS A 18 9.26 15.15 0.49
C LYS A 18 8.91 16.63 0.63
N LYS A 19 8.03 16.97 1.58
CA LYS A 19 7.67 18.35 1.91
C LYS A 19 8.62 19.04 2.90
N GLY A 20 9.72 18.38 3.26
CA GLY A 20 10.75 18.96 4.13
C GLY A 20 10.29 19.17 5.58
N SER A 21 9.38 18.34 6.09
CA SER A 21 8.97 18.39 7.50
C SER A 21 10.18 18.22 8.41
N ARG A 22 10.27 19.10 9.41
CA ARG A 22 11.31 19.03 10.46
C ARG A 22 10.84 18.28 11.71
N GLN A 23 9.63 17.73 11.69
CA GLN A 23 9.09 16.99 12.83
C GLN A 23 9.74 15.62 12.91
N LYS A 24 9.96 15.13 14.13
CA LYS A 24 10.33 13.74 14.35
C LYS A 24 9.15 12.84 13.95
N ILE A 25 9.40 11.91 13.03
CA ILE A 25 8.41 10.96 12.56
C ILE A 25 8.67 9.62 13.24
N VAL A 26 7.66 9.13 13.96
CA VAL A 26 7.67 7.79 14.58
C VAL A 26 6.50 7.01 14.00
N MET A 27 6.79 5.85 13.45
CA MET A 27 5.79 4.90 12.93
C MET A 27 5.76 3.67 13.83
N VAL A 28 4.57 3.25 14.26
CA VAL A 28 4.38 2.02 15.05
C VAL A 28 3.64 0.99 14.21
N GLU A 29 4.23 -0.21 14.11
CA GLU A 29 3.68 -1.31 13.30
C GLU A 29 3.66 -2.60 14.12
N LYS A 30 2.50 -3.23 14.20
CA LYS A 30 2.31 -4.46 14.99
C LYS A 30 2.99 -5.69 14.39
N GLY A 31 3.26 -5.69 13.09
CA GLY A 31 3.98 -6.76 12.41
C GLY A 31 5.47 -6.44 12.24
N GLN A 32 6.12 -7.10 11.31
CA GLN A 32 7.56 -7.05 11.09
C GLN A 32 7.94 -6.24 9.85
N SER A 33 9.23 -5.94 9.70
CA SER A 33 9.84 -5.40 8.48
C SER A 33 9.64 -6.36 7.30
N VAL A 34 9.76 -5.88 6.06
CA VAL A 34 9.57 -6.70 4.85
C VAL A 34 10.42 -7.96 4.90
N GLU A 35 11.70 -7.84 5.25
CA GLU A 35 12.65 -8.95 5.28
C GLU A 35 12.33 -10.03 6.32
N ASN A 36 11.70 -9.65 7.43
CA ASN A 36 11.40 -10.55 8.54
C ASN A 36 10.02 -11.22 8.43
N ARG A 37 9.32 -11.01 7.32
CA ARG A 37 7.99 -11.56 7.07
C ARG A 37 8.09 -12.82 6.20
N HIS A 38 7.86 -13.98 6.80
CA HIS A 38 7.88 -15.27 6.12
C HIS A 38 6.62 -16.05 6.45
N CYS A 39 5.98 -16.67 5.44
CA CYS A 39 4.85 -17.55 5.66
C CYS A 39 5.34 -18.96 6.03
N PRO A 40 4.99 -19.49 7.22
CA PRO A 40 5.32 -20.87 7.56
C PRO A 40 4.78 -21.92 6.57
N LYS A 41 3.73 -21.57 5.81
CA LYS A 41 3.16 -22.42 4.75
C LYS A 41 4.19 -22.85 3.71
N ASP A 42 5.22 -22.07 3.46
CA ASP A 42 6.28 -22.40 2.50
C ASP A 42 6.98 -23.72 2.89
N LYS A 43 7.15 -23.95 4.19
CA LYS A 43 7.73 -25.16 4.77
C LYS A 43 6.67 -26.21 5.10
N THR A 44 5.59 -25.81 5.74
CA THR A 44 4.55 -26.74 6.26
C THR A 44 3.55 -27.22 5.21
N LYS A 45 3.50 -26.55 4.04
CA LYS A 45 2.53 -26.76 2.94
C LYS A 45 1.07 -26.49 3.35
N LYS A 46 0.83 -26.12 4.61
CA LYS A 46 -0.49 -25.78 5.15
C LYS A 46 -0.44 -24.48 5.93
N CYS A 47 -1.52 -23.70 5.88
CA CYS A 47 -1.63 -22.53 6.72
C CYS A 47 -1.72 -22.93 8.19
N VAL A 48 -0.83 -22.39 9.03
CA VAL A 48 -0.75 -22.67 10.48
C VAL A 48 -1.52 -21.66 11.32
N ASN A 49 -2.24 -20.72 10.67
CA ASN A 49 -3.00 -19.65 11.33
C ASN A 49 -2.16 -18.90 12.39
N CYS A 50 -1.09 -18.27 11.91
CA CYS A 50 -0.10 -17.57 12.73
C CYS A 50 -0.73 -16.67 13.79
N LYS A 51 -0.15 -16.69 15.00
CA LYS A 51 -0.53 -15.83 16.12
C LYS A 51 0.68 -14.97 16.52
N PRO A 52 0.48 -13.76 17.05
CA PRO A 52 -0.80 -13.04 17.20
C PRO A 52 -1.35 -12.53 15.85
N TYR A 53 -0.52 -12.42 14.80
CA TYR A 53 -0.88 -11.85 13.49
C TYR A 53 -0.39 -12.73 12.34
N CYS A 54 -1.09 -12.68 11.21
CA CYS A 54 -0.64 -13.32 9.97
C CYS A 54 0.57 -12.56 9.40
N HIS A 55 1.68 -13.24 9.18
CA HIS A 55 2.92 -12.63 8.69
C HIS A 55 2.80 -12.06 7.27
N ILE A 56 1.84 -12.54 6.46
CA ILE A 56 1.65 -12.08 5.08
C ILE A 56 0.78 -10.82 4.99
N THR A 57 -0.18 -10.67 5.90
CA THR A 57 -1.11 -9.52 5.86
C THR A 57 -0.75 -8.41 6.84
N THR A 58 0.20 -8.66 7.76
CA THR A 58 0.55 -7.75 8.84
C THR A 58 2.05 -7.47 8.81
N GLY A 59 2.43 -6.21 8.93
CA GLY A 59 3.80 -5.72 8.84
C GLY A 59 3.94 -4.60 7.82
N PHE A 60 5.17 -4.16 7.56
CA PHE A 60 5.44 -3.07 6.63
C PHE A 60 4.83 -3.34 5.26
N SER A 61 4.13 -2.38 4.70
CA SER A 61 3.28 -2.43 3.49
C SER A 61 1.96 -3.22 3.62
N GLY A 62 1.66 -3.83 4.78
CA GLY A 62 0.49 -4.70 4.91
C GLY A 62 0.54 -5.90 3.97
N ALA A 63 -0.54 -6.23 3.29
CA ALA A 63 -0.58 -7.32 2.31
C ALA A 63 0.13 -6.99 0.98
N GLY A 64 0.42 -5.72 0.71
CA GLY A 64 0.93 -5.22 -0.57
C GLY A 64 2.25 -5.88 -1.00
N ALA A 65 3.20 -6.06 -0.08
CA ALA A 65 4.49 -6.69 -0.39
C ALA A 65 4.40 -8.18 -0.73
N PHE A 66 3.29 -8.84 -0.41
CA PHE A 66 3.12 -10.29 -0.59
C PHE A 66 1.93 -10.65 -1.49
N SER A 67 1.40 -9.67 -2.19
CA SER A 67 0.40 -9.84 -3.25
C SER A 67 1.08 -9.84 -4.62
N ASP A 68 0.29 -10.01 -5.68
CA ASP A 68 0.77 -9.83 -7.05
C ASP A 68 1.01 -8.34 -7.43
N GLY A 69 0.74 -7.42 -6.51
CA GLY A 69 1.10 -6.01 -6.62
C GLY A 69 0.44 -5.31 -7.82
N LYS A 70 -0.86 -5.41 -7.95
CA LYS A 70 -1.60 -4.68 -8.99
C LYS A 70 -1.98 -3.29 -8.52
N LEU A 71 -1.51 -2.28 -9.24
CA LEU A 71 -1.93 -0.89 -9.07
C LEU A 71 -2.95 -0.56 -10.16
N SER A 72 -4.19 -0.33 -9.74
CA SER A 72 -5.24 0.20 -10.61
C SER A 72 -4.98 1.68 -10.89
N LEU A 73 -4.90 2.04 -12.17
CA LEU A 73 -4.61 3.41 -12.60
C LEU A 73 -5.89 4.13 -13.13
N SER A 74 -7.04 3.72 -12.63
CA SER A 74 -8.33 4.28 -13.03
C SER A 74 -9.13 4.74 -11.82
N PRO A 75 -9.71 5.94 -11.84
CA PRO A 75 -10.60 6.43 -10.79
C PRO A 75 -11.95 5.70 -10.75
N GLU A 76 -12.31 4.95 -11.81
CA GLU A 76 -13.54 4.14 -11.85
C GLU A 76 -13.44 2.83 -11.04
N VAL A 77 -12.24 2.49 -10.51
CA VAL A 77 -11.99 1.24 -9.80
C VAL A 77 -11.39 1.52 -8.44
N GLY A 78 -11.99 0.96 -7.39
CA GLY A 78 -11.44 1.04 -6.03
C GLY A 78 -12.27 1.81 -5.02
N GLY A 79 -13.53 2.07 -5.29
CA GLY A 79 -14.49 2.68 -4.36
C GLY A 79 -15.04 4.01 -4.81
N ASP A 80 -15.62 4.76 -3.88
CA ASP A 80 -16.43 5.94 -4.15
C ASP A 80 -15.66 7.28 -3.95
N LEU A 81 -14.34 7.23 -3.88
CA LEU A 81 -13.52 8.41 -3.65
C LEU A 81 -13.77 9.55 -4.68
N PRO A 82 -13.99 9.25 -6.00
CA PRO A 82 -14.34 10.28 -6.97
C PRO A 82 -15.61 11.06 -6.62
N GLN A 83 -16.58 10.44 -5.98
CA GLN A 83 -17.82 11.12 -5.54
C GLN A 83 -17.57 12.10 -4.38
N LEU A 84 -16.52 11.87 -3.57
CA LEU A 84 -16.19 12.67 -2.39
C LEU A 84 -15.29 13.88 -2.74
N ILE A 85 -14.29 13.70 -3.60
CA ILE A 85 -13.26 14.72 -3.87
C ILE A 85 -13.11 15.08 -5.35
N GLY A 86 -13.93 14.53 -6.22
CA GLY A 86 -13.88 14.76 -7.67
C GLY A 86 -12.95 13.80 -8.41
N GLU A 87 -13.34 13.44 -9.64
CA GLU A 87 -12.63 12.47 -10.49
C GLU A 87 -11.21 12.96 -10.86
N ASP A 88 -11.07 14.23 -11.26
CA ASP A 88 -9.77 14.80 -11.63
C ASP A 88 -8.78 14.79 -10.46
N THR A 89 -9.27 15.04 -9.25
CA THR A 89 -8.44 14.98 -8.03
C THR A 89 -7.98 13.55 -7.78
N VAL A 90 -8.88 12.59 -7.89
CA VAL A 90 -8.53 11.16 -7.70
C VAL A 90 -7.55 10.71 -8.76
N GLN A 91 -7.76 11.07 -10.03
CA GLN A 91 -6.83 10.74 -11.11
C GLN A 91 -5.43 11.30 -10.83
N SER A 92 -5.32 12.55 -10.41
CA SER A 92 -4.04 13.18 -10.04
C SER A 92 -3.35 12.46 -8.88
N LEU A 93 -4.11 12.00 -7.88
CA LEU A 93 -3.56 11.23 -6.76
C LEU A 93 -3.10 9.83 -7.17
N ILE A 94 -3.81 9.18 -8.10
CA ILE A 94 -3.41 7.91 -8.68
C ILE A 94 -2.08 8.06 -9.43
N GLU A 95 -1.98 9.06 -10.31
CA GLU A 95 -0.76 9.34 -11.08
C GLU A 95 0.43 9.67 -10.16
N TYR A 96 0.19 10.45 -9.12
CA TYR A 96 1.20 10.75 -8.11
C TYR A 96 1.65 9.48 -7.36
N THR A 97 0.71 8.66 -6.91
CA THR A 97 1.00 7.39 -6.24
C THR A 97 1.80 6.46 -7.16
N ASP A 98 1.41 6.34 -8.42
CA ASP A 98 2.11 5.56 -9.43
C ASP A 98 3.54 6.06 -9.65
N SER A 99 3.74 7.38 -9.70
CA SER A 99 5.07 7.98 -9.83
C SER A 99 5.99 7.61 -8.68
N ILE A 100 5.47 7.49 -7.46
CA ILE A 100 6.25 7.02 -6.30
C ILE A 100 6.72 5.56 -6.50
N TYR A 101 5.83 4.67 -6.93
CA TYR A 101 6.23 3.29 -7.20
C TYR A 101 7.27 3.18 -8.33
N LEU A 102 7.16 4.01 -9.37
CA LEU A 102 8.17 4.12 -10.42
C LEU A 102 9.52 4.61 -9.88
N GLU A 103 9.52 5.62 -8.99
CA GLU A 103 10.72 6.13 -8.33
C GLU A 103 11.46 5.02 -7.55
N PHE A 104 10.72 4.10 -6.94
CA PHE A 104 11.26 2.96 -6.20
C PHE A 104 11.45 1.69 -7.04
N GLY A 105 11.38 1.79 -8.36
CA GLY A 105 11.81 0.75 -9.30
C GLY A 105 10.68 -0.13 -9.85
N ALA A 106 9.43 0.31 -9.82
CA ALA A 106 8.35 -0.36 -10.55
C ALA A 106 8.60 -0.35 -12.06
N ASP A 107 8.13 -1.38 -12.76
CA ASP A 107 8.19 -1.44 -14.22
C ASP A 107 7.32 -0.34 -14.83
N THR A 108 7.78 0.25 -15.94
CA THR A 108 7.04 1.26 -16.68
C THR A 108 5.87 0.69 -17.49
N ARG A 109 5.81 -0.61 -17.69
CA ARG A 109 4.74 -1.28 -18.44
C ARG A 109 3.40 -1.12 -17.73
N VAL A 110 2.38 -0.73 -18.50
CA VAL A 110 0.97 -0.69 -18.08
C VAL A 110 0.18 -1.66 -18.92
N GLU A 111 -0.56 -2.54 -18.30
CA GLU A 111 -1.45 -3.50 -18.96
C GLU A 111 -2.83 -2.88 -19.22
N GLY A 112 -3.54 -3.40 -20.22
CA GLY A 112 -4.87 -2.93 -20.58
C GLY A 112 -4.90 -1.70 -21.49
N VAL A 113 -3.74 -1.22 -21.97
CA VAL A 113 -3.67 -0.02 -22.84
C VAL A 113 -3.19 -0.31 -24.28
N SER A 114 -2.52 -1.44 -24.52
CA SER A 114 -1.87 -1.75 -25.80
C SER A 114 -2.83 -2.36 -26.84
N GLU A 115 -3.78 -3.17 -26.40
CA GLU A 115 -4.64 -3.98 -27.28
C GLU A 115 -5.99 -3.27 -27.58
N LYS A 116 -5.92 -2.03 -28.08
CA LYS A 116 -7.10 -1.16 -28.23
C LYS A 116 -8.24 -1.77 -29.04
N GLU A 117 -7.94 -2.46 -30.16
CA GLU A 117 -8.98 -3.07 -30.99
C GLU A 117 -9.61 -4.29 -30.31
N ALA A 118 -8.83 -5.11 -29.60
CA ALA A 118 -9.35 -6.23 -28.84
C ALA A 118 -10.26 -5.74 -27.69
N VAL A 119 -9.84 -4.70 -26.96
CA VAL A 119 -10.63 -4.08 -25.89
C VAL A 119 -11.94 -3.51 -26.45
N LYS A 120 -11.89 -2.83 -27.62
CA LYS A 120 -13.07 -2.28 -28.29
C LYS A 120 -14.06 -3.38 -28.67
N GLU A 121 -13.59 -4.50 -29.19
CA GLU A 121 -14.47 -5.62 -29.55
C GLU A 121 -15.10 -6.28 -28.31
N ILE A 122 -14.32 -6.44 -27.23
CA ILE A 122 -14.85 -6.94 -25.95
C ILE A 122 -15.91 -5.97 -25.41
N ARG A 123 -15.66 -4.67 -25.44
CA ARG A 123 -16.62 -3.63 -25.00
C ARG A 123 -17.92 -3.72 -25.79
N LYS A 124 -17.86 -3.86 -27.11
CA LYS A 124 -19.03 -4.01 -27.98
C LYS A 124 -19.85 -5.24 -27.59
N ARG A 125 -19.19 -6.37 -27.39
CA ARG A 125 -19.84 -7.61 -26.94
C ARG A 125 -20.47 -7.48 -25.56
N ALA A 126 -19.78 -6.81 -24.63
CA ALA A 126 -20.31 -6.53 -23.30
C ALA A 126 -21.62 -5.73 -23.37
N ILE A 127 -21.64 -4.64 -24.15
CA ILE A 127 -22.84 -3.81 -24.36
C ILE A 127 -23.99 -4.63 -24.93
N GLN A 128 -23.73 -5.52 -25.91
CA GLN A 128 -24.75 -6.38 -26.51
C GLN A 128 -25.42 -7.33 -25.52
N THR A 129 -24.74 -7.65 -24.42
CA THR A 129 -25.22 -8.53 -23.34
C THR A 129 -25.67 -7.77 -22.08
N GLY A 130 -25.79 -6.45 -22.16
CA GLY A 130 -26.19 -5.60 -21.02
C GLY A 130 -25.10 -5.38 -19.97
N LEU A 131 -23.83 -5.68 -20.30
CA LEU A 131 -22.69 -5.46 -19.42
C LEU A 131 -21.96 -4.17 -19.79
N LYS A 132 -21.32 -3.55 -18.81
CA LYS A 132 -20.40 -2.42 -18.98
C LYS A 132 -18.95 -2.93 -18.77
N LEU A 133 -18.08 -2.72 -19.77
CA LEU A 133 -16.64 -2.88 -19.58
C LEU A 133 -16.09 -1.58 -19.00
N VAL A 134 -15.46 -1.68 -17.83
CA VAL A 134 -14.76 -0.56 -17.17
C VAL A 134 -13.29 -0.61 -17.58
N ASP A 135 -12.74 0.52 -18.00
CA ASP A 135 -11.32 0.62 -18.31
C ASP A 135 -10.52 0.66 -17.00
N CYS A 136 -9.61 -0.30 -16.86
CA CYS A 136 -8.76 -0.40 -15.70
C CYS A 136 -7.31 -0.67 -16.14
N PRO A 137 -6.57 0.36 -16.55
CA PRO A 137 -5.13 0.24 -16.75
C PRO A 137 -4.47 -0.23 -15.46
N ILE A 138 -3.57 -1.19 -15.56
CA ILE A 138 -2.92 -1.81 -14.40
C ILE A 138 -1.42 -1.75 -14.56
N ARG A 139 -0.73 -1.23 -13.54
CA ARG A 139 0.68 -1.48 -13.36
C ARG A 139 0.85 -2.73 -12.49
N HIS A 140 1.44 -3.74 -13.06
CA HIS A 140 1.67 -5.01 -12.38
C HIS A 140 3.09 -5.05 -11.84
N LEU A 141 3.24 -5.00 -10.50
CA LEU A 141 4.55 -5.05 -9.85
C LEU A 141 5.12 -6.48 -9.85
N GLY A 142 4.25 -7.48 -9.67
CA GLY A 142 4.67 -8.87 -9.40
C GLY A 142 5.10 -9.05 -7.94
N THR A 143 5.01 -10.30 -7.45
CA THR A 143 5.19 -10.58 -6.00
C THR A 143 6.63 -10.31 -5.53
N GLU A 144 7.62 -10.78 -6.27
CA GLU A 144 9.04 -10.58 -5.89
C GLU A 144 9.42 -9.10 -5.99
N LYS A 145 9.06 -8.46 -7.08
CA LYS A 145 9.36 -7.05 -7.31
C LYS A 145 8.63 -6.13 -6.32
N ALA A 146 7.42 -6.49 -5.89
CA ALA A 146 6.70 -5.75 -4.86
C ALA A 146 7.48 -5.74 -3.53
N GLN A 147 8.08 -6.87 -3.13
CA GLN A 147 8.91 -6.95 -1.93
C GLN A 147 10.16 -6.06 -2.05
N GLU A 148 10.85 -6.07 -3.19
CA GLU A 148 12.01 -5.21 -3.44
C GLU A 148 11.66 -3.71 -3.34
N ILE A 149 10.55 -3.31 -3.96
CA ILE A 149 10.05 -1.92 -3.94
C ILE A 149 9.73 -1.49 -2.51
N TYR A 150 8.97 -2.29 -1.77
CA TYR A 150 8.63 -1.94 -0.40
C TYR A 150 9.82 -1.97 0.55
N TYR A 151 10.79 -2.85 0.32
CA TYR A 151 12.06 -2.82 1.03
C TYR A 151 12.83 -1.51 0.74
N ALA A 152 12.90 -1.11 -0.53
CA ALA A 152 13.55 0.16 -0.90
C ALA A 152 12.87 1.37 -0.25
N ILE A 153 11.54 1.38 -0.19
CA ILE A 153 10.76 2.41 0.51
C ILE A 153 11.07 2.39 2.02
N GLU A 154 11.10 1.21 2.65
CA GLU A 154 11.44 1.07 4.08
C GLU A 154 12.82 1.66 4.38
N GLN A 155 13.83 1.30 3.59
CA GLN A 155 15.19 1.83 3.73
C GLN A 155 15.25 3.35 3.49
N TYR A 156 14.50 3.85 2.52
CA TYR A 156 14.42 5.30 2.27
C TYR A 156 13.86 6.04 3.50
N LEU A 157 12.78 5.55 4.12
CA LEU A 157 12.20 6.15 5.31
C LEU A 157 13.20 6.15 6.47
N LEU A 158 13.86 5.02 6.74
CA LEU A 158 14.86 4.88 7.80
C LEU A 158 16.04 5.84 7.58
N ASN A 159 16.57 5.92 6.36
CA ASN A 159 17.69 6.78 5.99
C ASN A 159 17.34 8.28 6.09
N ASN A 160 16.05 8.63 6.01
CA ASN A 160 15.56 10.00 6.19
C ASN A 160 15.07 10.27 7.63
N GLY A 161 15.44 9.44 8.60
CA GLY A 161 15.24 9.69 10.01
C GLY A 161 13.85 9.31 10.55
N VAL A 162 13.07 8.53 9.81
CA VAL A 162 11.83 7.95 10.34
C VAL A 162 12.19 6.81 11.30
N GLU A 163 11.72 6.90 12.54
CA GLU A 163 11.83 5.82 13.51
C GLU A 163 10.66 4.84 13.28
N ILE A 164 10.96 3.61 12.86
CA ILE A 164 9.94 2.57 12.67
C ILE A 164 10.07 1.54 13.78
N ARG A 165 9.01 1.36 14.56
CA ARG A 165 8.93 0.36 15.65
C ARG A 165 8.09 -0.81 15.21
N PHE A 166 8.75 -1.91 14.89
CA PHE A 166 8.11 -3.17 14.55
C PHE A 166 7.74 -3.99 15.79
N GLY A 167 6.78 -4.90 15.64
CA GLY A 167 6.25 -5.69 16.74
C GLY A 167 5.53 -4.86 17.80
N CYS A 168 5.14 -3.64 17.46
CA CYS A 168 4.64 -2.61 18.36
C CYS A 168 3.20 -2.26 18.00
N ALA A 169 2.24 -2.88 18.69
CA ALA A 169 0.82 -2.66 18.44
C ALA A 169 0.31 -1.42 19.19
N CYS A 170 -0.37 -0.50 18.49
CA CYS A 170 -1.14 0.55 19.13
C CYS A 170 -2.35 -0.09 19.81
N SER A 171 -2.48 0.09 21.13
CA SER A 171 -3.58 -0.46 21.93
C SER A 171 -4.66 0.58 22.24
N ASP A 172 -4.28 1.86 22.35
CA ASP A 172 -5.21 2.93 22.69
C ASP A 172 -4.62 4.31 22.32
N LEU A 173 -5.48 5.34 22.34
CA LEU A 173 -5.10 6.75 22.17
C LEU A 173 -4.97 7.43 23.52
N ILE A 174 -3.97 8.31 23.65
CA ILE A 174 -3.85 9.20 24.80
C ILE A 174 -4.56 10.50 24.46
N LEU A 175 -5.70 10.75 25.11
CA LEU A 175 -6.50 11.94 24.89
C LEU A 175 -6.35 12.91 26.07
N LYS A 176 -6.25 14.20 25.77
CA LYS A 176 -6.30 15.30 26.73
C LYS A 176 -7.13 16.43 26.16
N ASN A 177 -8.24 16.80 26.84
CA ASN A 177 -9.13 17.86 26.37
C ASN A 177 -9.54 17.67 24.90
N ASP A 178 -10.03 16.48 24.54
CA ASP A 178 -10.45 16.06 23.20
C ASP A 178 -9.36 16.12 22.11
N THR A 179 -8.10 16.31 22.54
CA THR A 179 -6.94 16.32 21.63
C THR A 179 -6.12 15.04 21.82
N CYS A 180 -5.81 14.34 20.72
CA CYS A 180 -4.89 13.21 20.76
C CYS A 180 -3.47 13.71 20.94
N ILE A 181 -2.84 13.34 22.07
CA ILE A 181 -1.47 13.73 22.43
C ILE A 181 -0.48 12.59 22.33
N GLY A 182 -0.92 11.38 22.04
CA GLY A 182 -0.06 10.20 21.91
C GLY A 182 -0.85 8.92 21.76
N VAL A 183 -0.11 7.81 21.78
CA VAL A 183 -0.67 6.46 21.69
C VAL A 183 -0.07 5.56 22.75
N HIS A 184 -0.87 4.65 23.29
CA HIS A 184 -0.38 3.51 24.06
C HIS A 184 0.04 2.41 23.10
N VAL A 185 1.20 1.83 23.33
CA VAL A 185 1.73 0.73 22.53
C VAL A 185 1.96 -0.49 23.40
N ALA A 186 1.64 -1.67 22.86
CA ALA A 186 2.02 -2.95 23.43
C ALA A 186 3.15 -3.51 22.58
N GLU A 187 4.31 -3.76 23.22
CA GLU A 187 5.39 -4.49 22.56
C GLU A 187 4.98 -5.96 22.46
N GLY A 188 5.04 -6.52 21.26
CA GLY A 188 4.82 -7.94 21.03
C GLY A 188 5.97 -8.75 21.62
N GLN A 189 5.65 -9.86 22.28
CA GLN A 189 6.62 -10.89 22.71
C GLN A 189 7.12 -11.66 21.50
#